data_8a98ac40d22dd9e82a84cbc216aba4b0
#
_entry.id   8a98ac40d22dd9e82a84cbc216aba4b0
#
_cell.length_a   1.000
_cell.length_b   1.000
_cell.length_c   1.000
_cell.angle_alpha   90.00
_cell.angle_beta   90.00
_cell.angle_gamma   90.00
#
_symmetry.space_group_name_H-M   'P 1'
#
loop_
_entity.id
_entity.type
_entity.pdbx_description
1 polymer ?
#
loop_
_entity_poly.entity_id
_entity_poly.type
_entity_poly.pdbx_seq_one_letter_code
_entity_poly.pdbx_strand_id
1 'polypeptide(L)'
;MSAYCGKYKDELIKNAAYIGTPGKGILAADESTGTIGKRFASINVENVEENRRSLRELLFCTPGALQYLSGVILFEETLYQKTKDGKPFVDVLKEGGVLPGIKVDKGTIEVAGTEKETTTQGHDDLGKRCAKYYEAGARFAKWRAVLKIGPNEPSQLAIDLNAQGLARYAIICQENGLVPIVEPEILVDGPHDIDRCAYVSEVVLAACYKALNEHHVLLEGTLLKPNMVTPGSDAKKVSPEVIAEYTVRTLQRTVPAAVPAIVFLSGGQSEEEATLNLNAMNKLSTKKPWSLSFSFGRALQQSTLREPSRQGLQVLICLGRCWLPLEHSAAVA
;
A
#
# COMPACT_ATOMS: atom_id res chain seq x y z
N MET A 1 18.40 20.99 8.99
CA MET A 1 17.21 21.62 8.34
C MET A 1 15.95 20.95 8.85
N SER A 2 14.82 21.68 8.96
CA SER A 2 13.55 21.13 9.42
C SER A 2 12.85 20.33 8.32
N ALA A 3 11.91 19.44 8.71
CA ALA A 3 11.02 18.77 7.77
C ALA A 3 10.17 19.77 6.96
N TYR A 4 9.55 19.29 5.89
CA TYR A 4 8.67 20.09 5.05
C TYR A 4 7.64 20.90 5.86
N CYS A 5 7.56 22.19 5.57
CA CYS A 5 6.63 23.13 6.25
C CYS A 5 5.90 24.06 5.26
N GLY A 6 5.68 23.59 4.03
CA GLY A 6 4.98 24.34 2.99
C GLY A 6 3.47 24.43 3.22
N LYS A 7 2.77 25.03 2.26
CA LYS A 7 1.31 25.34 2.35
C LYS A 7 0.40 24.15 2.62
N TYR A 8 0.83 22.94 2.30
CA TYR A 8 0.02 21.73 2.48
C TYR A 8 0.27 20.99 3.79
N LYS A 9 1.17 21.49 4.67
CA LYS A 9 1.59 20.79 5.90
C LYS A 9 0.42 20.25 6.71
N ASP A 10 -0.53 21.11 7.07
CA ASP A 10 -1.64 20.73 7.94
C ASP A 10 -2.63 19.77 7.24
N GLU A 11 -2.84 19.96 5.93
CA GLU A 11 -3.66 19.05 5.13
C GLU A 11 -3.02 17.65 5.03
N LEU A 12 -1.71 17.56 4.82
CA LEU A 12 -0.97 16.31 4.78
C LEU A 12 -1.09 15.54 6.10
N ILE A 13 -0.86 16.21 7.23
CA ILE A 13 -0.99 15.61 8.57
C ILE A 13 -2.42 15.11 8.79
N LYS A 14 -3.41 15.94 8.48
CA LYS A 14 -4.85 15.59 8.62
C LYS A 14 -5.21 14.38 7.76
N ASN A 15 -4.81 14.36 6.50
CA ASN A 15 -5.15 13.27 5.58
C ASN A 15 -4.42 11.97 5.94
N ALA A 16 -3.14 12.04 6.33
CA ALA A 16 -2.40 10.87 6.78
C ALA A 16 -3.02 10.24 8.04
N ALA A 17 -3.37 11.07 9.03
CA ALA A 17 -4.07 10.63 10.23
C ALA A 17 -5.45 10.02 9.91
N TYR A 18 -6.20 10.62 8.99
CA TYR A 18 -7.51 10.10 8.55
C TYR A 18 -7.39 8.72 7.91
N ILE A 19 -6.40 8.52 7.04
CA ILE A 19 -6.18 7.21 6.41
C ILE A 19 -5.83 6.14 7.45
N GLY A 20 -5.12 6.54 8.51
CA GLY A 20 -4.77 5.68 9.65
C GLY A 20 -5.90 5.44 10.66
N THR A 21 -7.15 5.86 10.39
CA THR A 21 -8.28 5.65 11.29
C THR A 21 -8.42 4.17 11.66
N PRO A 22 -8.40 3.80 12.95
CA PRO A 22 -8.62 2.42 13.38
C PRO A 22 -9.94 1.84 12.85
N GLY A 23 -9.94 0.58 12.47
CA GLY A 23 -11.10 -0.09 11.89
C GLY A 23 -11.33 0.17 10.41
N LYS A 24 -10.47 0.95 9.75
CA LYS A 24 -10.52 1.20 8.31
C LYS A 24 -9.18 0.89 7.65
N GLY A 25 -9.20 0.66 6.35
CA GLY A 25 -8.00 0.40 5.58
C GLY A 25 -8.07 0.95 4.16
N ILE A 26 -7.12 0.57 3.33
CA ILE A 26 -7.01 1.03 1.94
C ILE A 26 -7.31 -0.13 0.99
N LEU A 27 -8.19 0.09 0.03
CA LEU A 27 -8.31 -0.77 -1.15
C LEU A 27 -7.26 -0.34 -2.19
N ALA A 28 -6.34 -1.23 -2.51
CA ALA A 28 -5.43 -1.04 -3.63
C ALA A 28 -6.09 -1.54 -4.93
N ALA A 29 -6.66 -0.61 -5.69
CA ALA A 29 -7.32 -0.84 -6.98
C ALA A 29 -6.54 -0.13 -8.11
N ASP A 30 -5.21 -0.18 -8.02
CA ASP A 30 -4.26 0.58 -8.82
C ASP A 30 -3.49 -0.28 -9.84
N GLU A 31 -4.00 -1.46 -10.15
CA GLU A 31 -3.41 -2.33 -11.14
C GLU A 31 -3.32 -1.62 -12.49
N SER A 32 -2.10 -1.62 -13.07
CA SER A 32 -1.89 -1.14 -14.43
C SER A 32 -2.66 -1.98 -15.44
N THR A 33 -2.86 -1.46 -16.65
CA THR A 33 -3.53 -2.18 -17.74
C THR A 33 -2.94 -3.58 -17.97
N GLY A 34 -1.62 -3.73 -17.92
CA GLY A 34 -0.97 -5.04 -18.06
C GLY A 34 -1.21 -5.96 -16.87
N THR A 35 -1.23 -5.45 -15.65
CA THR A 35 -1.48 -6.25 -14.45
C THR A 35 -2.93 -6.73 -14.38
N ILE A 36 -3.89 -5.86 -14.66
CA ILE A 36 -5.30 -6.24 -14.66
C ILE A 36 -5.61 -7.21 -15.79
N GLY A 37 -4.94 -7.07 -16.96
CA GLY A 37 -5.07 -8.00 -18.08
C GLY A 37 -4.69 -9.43 -17.70
N LYS A 38 -3.64 -9.63 -16.92
CA LYS A 38 -3.27 -10.97 -16.41
C LYS A 38 -4.36 -11.55 -15.50
N ARG A 39 -5.04 -10.72 -14.71
CA ARG A 39 -6.16 -11.15 -13.87
C ARG A 39 -7.39 -11.50 -14.70
N PHE A 40 -7.72 -10.68 -15.69
CA PHE A 40 -8.84 -10.94 -16.61
C PHE A 40 -8.64 -12.20 -17.44
N ALA A 41 -7.40 -12.48 -17.89
CA ALA A 41 -7.09 -13.72 -18.61
C ALA A 41 -7.41 -14.97 -17.78
N SER A 42 -7.24 -14.93 -16.45
CA SER A 42 -7.55 -16.08 -15.57
C SER A 42 -9.04 -16.40 -15.45
N ILE A 43 -9.92 -15.49 -15.87
CA ILE A 43 -11.37 -15.61 -15.85
C ILE A 43 -12.00 -15.45 -17.26
N ASN A 44 -11.19 -15.52 -18.31
CA ASN A 44 -11.59 -15.39 -19.72
C ASN A 44 -12.35 -14.08 -20.03
N VAL A 45 -11.94 -12.97 -19.42
CA VAL A 45 -12.48 -11.63 -19.69
C VAL A 45 -11.47 -10.85 -20.53
N GLU A 46 -11.96 -10.17 -21.56
CA GLU A 46 -11.14 -9.33 -22.43
C GLU A 46 -10.64 -8.09 -21.69
N ASN A 47 -9.37 -7.72 -21.90
CA ASN A 47 -8.75 -6.54 -21.29
C ASN A 47 -9.03 -5.28 -22.11
N VAL A 48 -10.27 -4.81 -22.08
CA VAL A 48 -10.71 -3.55 -22.69
C VAL A 48 -11.06 -2.52 -21.60
N GLU A 49 -11.07 -1.26 -21.95
CA GLU A 49 -11.34 -0.17 -21.00
C GLU A 49 -12.66 -0.34 -20.25
N GLU A 50 -13.74 -0.69 -20.96
CA GLU A 50 -15.05 -0.87 -20.34
C GLU A 50 -15.07 -1.99 -19.28
N ASN A 51 -14.37 -3.09 -19.50
CA ASN A 51 -14.28 -4.15 -18.52
C ASN A 51 -13.47 -3.73 -17.29
N ARG A 52 -12.40 -2.96 -17.49
CA ARG A 52 -11.62 -2.35 -16.38
C ARG A 52 -12.48 -1.36 -15.60
N ARG A 53 -13.20 -0.48 -16.28
CA ARG A 53 -14.13 0.48 -15.67
C ARG A 53 -15.21 -0.23 -14.85
N SER A 54 -15.84 -1.24 -15.43
CA SER A 54 -16.91 -2.02 -14.77
C SER A 54 -16.43 -2.73 -13.52
N LEU A 55 -15.21 -3.30 -13.53
CA LEU A 55 -14.62 -3.90 -12.33
C LEU A 55 -14.43 -2.83 -11.24
N ARG A 56 -13.92 -1.66 -11.58
CA ARG A 56 -13.73 -0.55 -10.62
C ARG A 56 -15.06 -0.05 -10.08
N GLU A 57 -16.06 0.10 -10.93
CA GLU A 57 -17.42 0.47 -10.51
C GLU A 57 -17.99 -0.53 -9.50
N LEU A 58 -17.83 -1.82 -9.75
CA LEU A 58 -18.26 -2.86 -8.82
C LEU A 58 -17.59 -2.69 -7.44
N LEU A 59 -16.26 -2.46 -7.41
CA LEU A 59 -15.51 -2.29 -6.16
C LEU A 59 -15.93 -1.04 -5.37
N PHE A 60 -16.26 0.06 -6.06
CA PHE A 60 -16.56 1.35 -5.42
C PHE A 60 -18.05 1.56 -5.14
N CYS A 61 -18.92 0.93 -5.92
CA CYS A 61 -20.37 1.17 -5.84
C CYS A 61 -21.13 0.04 -5.15
N THR A 62 -20.47 -1.05 -4.71
CA THR A 62 -21.14 -2.08 -3.90
C THR A 62 -21.66 -1.48 -2.60
N PRO A 63 -22.98 -1.58 -2.33
CA PRO A 63 -23.56 -1.02 -1.12
C PRO A 63 -22.86 -1.51 0.15
N GLY A 64 -22.47 -0.61 1.03
CA GLY A 64 -21.79 -0.92 2.29
C GLY A 64 -20.28 -1.19 2.19
N ALA A 65 -19.69 -1.22 0.99
CA ALA A 65 -18.25 -1.48 0.87
C ALA A 65 -17.38 -0.34 1.41
N LEU A 66 -17.74 0.90 1.13
CA LEU A 66 -16.92 2.07 1.46
C LEU A 66 -16.82 2.36 2.96
N GLN A 67 -17.75 1.86 3.79
CA GLN A 67 -17.70 2.06 5.24
C GLN A 67 -16.43 1.50 5.91
N TYR A 68 -15.81 0.47 5.31
CA TYR A 68 -14.59 -0.17 5.81
C TYR A 68 -13.30 0.45 5.28
N LEU A 69 -13.42 1.48 4.44
CA LEU A 69 -12.27 2.09 3.76
C LEU A 69 -12.05 3.53 4.20
N SER A 70 -10.79 3.88 4.40
CA SER A 70 -10.32 5.27 4.55
C SER A 70 -9.75 5.82 3.24
N GLY A 71 -9.28 4.96 2.35
CA GLY A 71 -8.68 5.33 1.07
C GLY A 71 -8.81 4.25 0.01
N VAL A 72 -8.72 4.66 -1.24
CA VAL A 72 -8.61 3.78 -2.41
C VAL A 72 -7.47 4.29 -3.29
N ILE A 73 -6.53 3.42 -3.63
CA ILE A 73 -5.47 3.76 -4.59
C ILE A 73 -6.00 3.47 -5.99
N LEU A 74 -5.99 4.46 -6.85
CA LEU A 74 -6.46 4.38 -8.24
C LEU A 74 -5.29 4.28 -9.21
N PHE A 75 -5.51 3.62 -10.33
CA PHE A 75 -4.69 3.78 -11.53
C PHE A 75 -5.08 5.07 -12.27
N GLU A 76 -4.18 5.66 -13.04
CA GLU A 76 -4.43 6.97 -13.70
C GLU A 76 -5.71 6.97 -14.56
N GLU A 77 -5.92 5.92 -15.36
CA GLU A 77 -7.16 5.76 -16.16
C GLU A 77 -8.41 5.89 -15.27
N THR A 78 -8.43 5.18 -14.14
CA THR A 78 -9.56 5.12 -13.23
C THR A 78 -9.84 6.45 -12.51
N LEU A 79 -8.81 7.25 -12.25
CA LEU A 79 -8.96 8.57 -11.62
C LEU A 79 -9.90 9.49 -12.42
N TYR A 80 -9.92 9.36 -13.74
CA TYR A 80 -10.71 10.18 -14.64
C TYR A 80 -11.98 9.50 -15.17
N GLN A 81 -12.20 8.23 -14.83
CA GLN A 81 -13.37 7.47 -15.26
C GLN A 81 -14.61 7.77 -14.41
N LYS A 82 -15.74 7.34 -14.92
CA LYS A 82 -17.07 7.56 -14.34
C LYS A 82 -17.83 6.24 -14.22
N THR A 83 -18.83 6.23 -13.35
CA THR A 83 -19.85 5.16 -13.31
C THR A 83 -20.62 5.12 -14.63
N LYS A 84 -21.35 4.05 -14.84
CA LYS A 84 -22.27 3.90 -15.99
C LYS A 84 -23.26 5.08 -16.08
N ASP A 85 -23.67 5.63 -14.93
CA ASP A 85 -24.61 6.75 -14.85
C ASP A 85 -23.91 8.13 -14.98
N GLY A 86 -22.61 8.16 -15.27
CA GLY A 86 -21.86 9.36 -15.56
C GLY A 86 -21.27 10.10 -14.35
N LYS A 87 -21.36 9.53 -13.14
CA LYS A 87 -20.77 10.11 -11.94
C LYS A 87 -19.27 9.80 -11.86
N PRO A 88 -18.38 10.78 -11.66
CA PRO A 88 -16.95 10.53 -11.47
C PRO A 88 -16.67 9.59 -10.29
N PHE A 89 -15.77 8.62 -10.46
CA PHE A 89 -15.39 7.72 -9.37
C PHE A 89 -14.81 8.46 -8.16
N VAL A 90 -14.09 9.55 -8.39
CA VAL A 90 -13.58 10.41 -7.31
C VAL A 90 -14.71 10.95 -6.45
N ASP A 91 -15.84 11.34 -7.04
CA ASP A 91 -17.00 11.86 -6.30
C ASP A 91 -17.72 10.75 -5.53
N VAL A 92 -17.85 9.57 -6.12
CA VAL A 92 -18.38 8.37 -5.43
C VAL A 92 -17.58 8.08 -4.16
N LEU A 93 -16.25 8.06 -4.24
CA LEU A 93 -15.36 7.80 -3.11
C LEU A 93 -15.50 8.89 -2.03
N LYS A 94 -15.45 10.15 -2.42
CA LYS A 94 -15.57 11.29 -1.48
C LYS A 94 -16.90 11.28 -0.72
N GLU A 95 -18.02 11.04 -1.41
CA GLU A 95 -19.34 10.93 -0.77
C GLU A 95 -19.41 9.75 0.20
N GLY A 96 -18.70 8.67 -0.08
CA GLY A 96 -18.55 7.53 0.82
C GLY A 96 -17.56 7.75 1.97
N GLY A 97 -17.00 8.95 2.10
CA GLY A 97 -16.00 9.27 3.13
C GLY A 97 -14.64 8.64 2.89
N VAL A 98 -14.30 8.33 1.64
CA VAL A 98 -13.06 7.65 1.25
C VAL A 98 -12.16 8.61 0.48
N LEU A 99 -10.89 8.75 0.89
CA LEU A 99 -9.93 9.58 0.17
C LEU A 99 -9.47 8.88 -1.11
N PRO A 100 -9.54 9.56 -2.28
CA PRO A 100 -8.93 9.05 -3.50
C PRO A 100 -7.41 9.15 -3.42
N GLY A 101 -6.72 8.10 -3.81
CA GLY A 101 -5.27 8.06 -3.98
C GLY A 101 -4.89 7.66 -5.40
N ILE A 102 -3.64 7.82 -5.74
CA ILE A 102 -3.12 7.62 -7.10
C ILE A 102 -1.78 6.91 -7.11
N LYS A 103 -1.65 5.86 -7.93
CA LYS A 103 -0.38 5.25 -8.25
C LYS A 103 0.40 6.18 -9.19
N VAL A 104 1.55 6.68 -8.74
CA VAL A 104 2.36 7.64 -9.51
C VAL A 104 3.64 7.05 -10.10
N ASP A 105 4.10 5.87 -9.65
CA ASP A 105 5.23 5.20 -10.27
C ASP A 105 4.89 4.70 -11.69
N LYS A 106 5.92 4.55 -12.50
CA LYS A 106 5.84 4.04 -13.88
C LYS A 106 6.36 2.61 -14.02
N GLY A 107 6.41 1.85 -12.90
CA GLY A 107 6.91 0.49 -12.86
C GLY A 107 8.41 0.38 -12.61
N THR A 108 8.89 -0.85 -12.56
CA THR A 108 10.29 -1.16 -12.23
C THR A 108 11.11 -1.40 -13.49
N ILE A 109 12.41 -1.10 -13.39
CA ILE A 109 13.42 -1.40 -14.39
C ILE A 109 14.61 -2.10 -13.73
N GLU A 110 15.28 -2.98 -14.45
CA GLU A 110 16.49 -3.65 -13.96
C GLU A 110 17.62 -2.63 -13.76
N VAL A 111 18.33 -2.78 -12.65
CA VAL A 111 19.54 -2.03 -12.35
C VAL A 111 20.71 -2.69 -13.06
N ALA A 112 21.27 -2.02 -14.06
CA ALA A 112 22.41 -2.52 -14.80
C ALA A 112 23.59 -2.85 -13.86
N GLY A 113 24.25 -3.98 -14.10
CA GLY A 113 25.38 -4.45 -13.28
C GLY A 113 24.97 -5.19 -12.01
N THR A 114 23.69 -5.55 -11.86
CA THR A 114 23.18 -6.38 -10.76
C THR A 114 22.59 -7.70 -11.28
N GLU A 115 22.33 -8.63 -10.37
CA GLU A 115 21.64 -9.90 -10.63
C GLU A 115 20.11 -9.70 -10.71
N LYS A 116 19.65 -8.91 -11.70
CA LYS A 116 18.22 -8.59 -11.93
C LYS A 116 17.53 -7.91 -10.73
N GLU A 117 18.26 -7.14 -9.96
CA GLU A 117 17.65 -6.25 -9.00
C GLU A 117 17.01 -5.07 -9.73
N THR A 118 16.02 -4.44 -9.13
CA THR A 118 15.23 -3.40 -9.80
C THR A 118 15.25 -2.08 -9.03
N THR A 119 15.03 -0.99 -9.78
CA THR A 119 14.63 0.31 -9.24
C THR A 119 13.35 0.75 -9.93
N THR A 120 12.70 1.77 -9.39
CA THR A 120 11.39 2.21 -9.87
C THR A 120 11.51 3.51 -10.66
N GLN A 121 10.79 3.59 -11.78
CA GLN A 121 10.74 4.75 -12.67
C GLN A 121 9.54 5.63 -12.36
N GLY A 122 9.60 6.89 -12.80
CA GLY A 122 8.46 7.83 -12.72
C GLY A 122 8.77 9.17 -12.08
N HIS A 123 10.03 9.50 -11.79
CA HIS A 123 10.40 10.79 -11.21
C HIS A 123 10.31 11.95 -12.21
N ASP A 124 10.47 11.67 -13.51
CA ASP A 124 10.39 12.69 -14.53
C ASP A 124 8.99 13.31 -14.57
N ASP A 125 8.93 14.63 -14.52
CA ASP A 125 7.69 15.41 -14.46
C ASP A 125 6.73 15.06 -13.32
N LEU A 126 7.18 14.34 -12.30
CA LEU A 126 6.34 13.84 -11.20
C LEU A 126 5.60 15.00 -10.51
N GLY A 127 6.25 16.12 -10.23
CA GLY A 127 5.61 17.27 -9.60
C GLY A 127 4.43 17.81 -10.43
N LYS A 128 4.60 17.95 -11.75
CA LYS A 128 3.54 18.38 -12.65
C LYS A 128 2.36 17.38 -12.68
N ARG A 129 2.66 16.09 -12.67
CA ARG A 129 1.62 15.05 -12.60
C ARG A 129 0.88 15.09 -11.27
N CYS A 130 1.60 15.19 -10.14
CA CYS A 130 1.00 15.29 -8.83
C CYS A 130 0.07 16.49 -8.68
N ALA A 131 0.45 17.66 -9.22
CA ALA A 131 -0.42 18.85 -9.22
C ALA A 131 -1.75 18.56 -9.94
N LYS A 132 -1.70 17.94 -11.12
CA LYS A 132 -2.91 17.56 -11.87
C LYS A 132 -3.76 16.52 -11.13
N TYR A 133 -3.13 15.54 -10.47
CA TYR A 133 -3.86 14.54 -9.69
C TYR A 133 -4.54 15.15 -8.46
N TYR A 134 -3.88 16.12 -7.82
CA TYR A 134 -4.49 16.86 -6.73
C TYR A 134 -5.71 17.66 -7.19
N GLU A 135 -5.61 18.35 -8.32
CA GLU A 135 -6.75 19.05 -8.96
C GLU A 135 -7.89 18.11 -9.32
N ALA A 136 -7.58 16.89 -9.79
CA ALA A 136 -8.57 15.85 -10.08
C ALA A 136 -9.20 15.23 -8.82
N GLY A 137 -8.71 15.58 -7.63
CA GLY A 137 -9.29 15.18 -6.36
C GLY A 137 -8.52 14.13 -5.56
N ALA A 138 -7.38 13.66 -6.04
CA ALA A 138 -6.50 12.79 -5.25
C ALA A 138 -5.95 13.53 -4.04
N ARG A 139 -5.74 12.80 -2.92
CA ARG A 139 -5.20 13.34 -1.67
C ARG A 139 -4.02 12.55 -1.12
N PHE A 140 -3.75 11.40 -1.70
CA PHE A 140 -2.54 10.64 -1.40
C PHE A 140 -2.01 9.96 -2.67
N ALA A 141 -0.74 9.56 -2.61
CA ALA A 141 -0.06 8.89 -3.71
C ALA A 141 0.58 7.60 -3.23
N LYS A 142 0.85 6.69 -4.16
CA LYS A 142 1.58 5.46 -3.90
C LYS A 142 2.70 5.27 -4.90
N TRP A 143 3.85 4.85 -4.40
CA TRP A 143 5.05 4.47 -5.16
C TRP A 143 5.63 3.19 -4.58
N ARG A 144 5.75 2.17 -5.43
CA ARG A 144 6.28 0.86 -5.05
C ARG A 144 7.72 0.70 -5.51
N ALA A 145 8.61 0.42 -4.58
CA ALA A 145 9.92 -0.13 -4.84
C ALA A 145 9.89 -1.65 -4.58
N VAL A 146 10.72 -2.41 -5.29
CA VAL A 146 10.76 -3.87 -5.19
C VAL A 146 12.19 -4.32 -4.94
N LEU A 147 12.37 -5.07 -3.85
CA LEU A 147 13.63 -5.72 -3.49
C LEU A 147 13.40 -7.22 -3.37
N LYS A 148 14.42 -8.02 -3.63
CA LYS A 148 14.36 -9.47 -3.50
C LYS A 148 15.37 -9.96 -2.47
N ILE A 149 15.09 -11.11 -1.86
CA ILE A 149 16.03 -11.82 -0.98
C ILE A 149 16.69 -12.93 -1.78
N GLY A 150 17.99 -12.96 -1.75
CA GLY A 150 18.83 -13.99 -2.36
C GLY A 150 20.11 -14.19 -1.56
N PRO A 151 21.05 -15.00 -2.07
CA PRO A 151 22.34 -15.22 -1.40
C PRO A 151 23.12 -13.93 -1.15
N ASN A 152 23.09 -13.00 -2.13
CA ASN A 152 23.78 -11.71 -2.09
C ASN A 152 22.81 -10.53 -2.26
N GLU A 153 21.52 -10.77 -2.28
CA GLU A 153 20.49 -9.74 -2.46
C GLU A 153 19.65 -9.55 -1.18
N PRO A 154 19.16 -8.33 -0.94
CA PRO A 154 19.38 -7.14 -1.75
C PRO A 154 20.82 -6.60 -1.59
N SER A 155 21.42 -6.14 -2.72
CA SER A 155 22.69 -5.45 -2.68
C SER A 155 22.55 -4.06 -2.04
N GLN A 156 23.66 -3.52 -1.52
CA GLN A 156 23.64 -2.14 -0.98
C GLN A 156 23.23 -1.14 -2.05
N LEU A 157 23.64 -1.35 -3.30
CA LEU A 157 23.25 -0.49 -4.43
C LEU A 157 21.72 -0.49 -4.62
N ALA A 158 21.09 -1.64 -4.62
CA ALA A 158 19.63 -1.73 -4.77
C ALA A 158 18.90 -1.07 -3.58
N ILE A 159 19.39 -1.27 -2.37
CA ILE A 159 18.84 -0.64 -1.16
C ILE A 159 18.92 0.89 -1.28
N ASP A 160 20.09 1.43 -1.59
CA ASP A 160 20.31 2.87 -1.67
C ASP A 160 19.50 3.53 -2.79
N LEU A 161 19.50 2.94 -3.99
CA LEU A 161 18.72 3.46 -5.12
C LEU A 161 17.22 3.52 -4.81
N ASN A 162 16.67 2.47 -4.21
CA ASN A 162 15.25 2.42 -3.91
C ASN A 162 14.89 3.33 -2.72
N ALA A 163 15.73 3.41 -1.69
CA ALA A 163 15.53 4.33 -0.56
C ALA A 163 15.54 5.79 -1.02
N GLN A 164 16.54 6.19 -1.82
CA GLN A 164 16.63 7.54 -2.39
C GLN A 164 15.46 7.85 -3.34
N GLY A 165 15.06 6.87 -4.18
CA GLY A 165 13.92 7.00 -5.07
C GLY A 165 12.61 7.23 -4.32
N LEU A 166 12.36 6.47 -3.24
CA LEU A 166 11.19 6.63 -2.38
C LEU A 166 11.17 7.99 -1.67
N ALA A 167 12.31 8.44 -1.16
CA ALA A 167 12.42 9.72 -0.47
C ALA A 167 12.20 10.90 -1.42
N ARG A 168 12.80 10.86 -2.61
CA ARG A 168 12.61 11.88 -3.65
C ARG A 168 11.15 11.96 -4.10
N TYR A 169 10.51 10.82 -4.32
CA TYR A 169 9.09 10.75 -4.62
C TYR A 169 8.24 11.38 -3.50
N ALA A 170 8.55 11.05 -2.24
CA ALA A 170 7.75 11.48 -1.10
C ALA A 170 7.73 13.01 -0.95
N ILE A 171 8.89 13.68 -1.02
CA ILE A 171 8.93 15.15 -0.88
C ILE A 171 8.23 15.85 -2.06
N ILE A 172 8.36 15.33 -3.29
CA ILE A 172 7.66 15.88 -4.46
C ILE A 172 6.13 15.78 -4.28
N CYS A 173 5.64 14.67 -3.73
CA CYS A 173 4.22 14.52 -3.42
C CYS A 173 3.76 15.53 -2.38
N GLN A 174 4.52 15.73 -1.31
CA GLN A 174 4.16 16.67 -0.24
C GLN A 174 4.11 18.12 -0.74
N GLU A 175 5.03 18.53 -1.60
CA GLU A 175 4.99 19.85 -2.24
C GLU A 175 3.74 20.07 -3.10
N ASN A 176 3.08 19.01 -3.53
CA ASN A 176 1.86 19.05 -4.35
C ASN A 176 0.59 18.59 -3.60
N GLY A 177 0.62 18.51 -2.28
CA GLY A 177 -0.55 18.25 -1.44
C GLY A 177 -0.97 16.78 -1.34
N LEU A 178 -0.16 15.84 -1.79
CA LEU A 178 -0.43 14.42 -1.74
C LEU A 178 0.35 13.75 -0.62
N VAL A 179 -0.33 13.03 0.29
CA VAL A 179 0.31 12.17 1.29
C VAL A 179 1.04 11.04 0.58
N PRO A 180 2.37 10.91 0.70
CA PRO A 180 3.07 9.81 0.07
C PRO A 180 2.94 8.52 0.88
N ILE A 181 2.45 7.45 0.25
CA ILE A 181 2.64 6.09 0.73
C ILE A 181 4.00 5.59 0.25
N VAL A 182 4.87 5.29 1.20
CA VAL A 182 6.21 4.74 0.97
C VAL A 182 6.10 3.21 0.97
N GLU A 183 6.29 2.57 -0.18
CA GLU A 183 6.11 1.13 -0.34
C GLU A 183 7.42 0.42 -0.75
N PRO A 184 8.32 0.13 0.21
CA PRO A 184 9.50 -0.69 -0.02
C PRO A 184 9.13 -2.17 0.12
N GLU A 185 8.61 -2.79 -0.93
CA GLU A 185 8.24 -4.21 -0.90
C GLU A 185 9.45 -5.11 -1.03
N ILE A 186 9.63 -5.99 -0.06
CA ILE A 186 10.57 -7.10 -0.11
C ILE A 186 9.79 -8.34 -0.51
N LEU A 187 10.16 -8.95 -1.65
CA LEU A 187 9.45 -10.09 -2.21
C LEU A 187 9.57 -11.31 -1.29
N VAL A 188 8.49 -12.08 -1.25
CA VAL A 188 8.42 -13.33 -0.46
C VAL A 188 8.99 -14.54 -1.20
N ASP A 189 9.37 -14.37 -2.48
CA ASP A 189 9.87 -15.46 -3.30
C ASP A 189 11.18 -16.02 -2.72
N GLY A 190 11.27 -17.35 -2.64
CA GLY A 190 12.47 -18.06 -2.23
C GLY A 190 12.35 -18.87 -0.93
N PRO A 191 13.43 -19.56 -0.54
CA PRO A 191 13.46 -20.50 0.57
C PRO A 191 13.95 -19.87 1.89
N HIS A 192 14.10 -18.54 1.97
CA HIS A 192 14.62 -17.88 3.17
C HIS A 192 13.70 -18.05 4.38
N ASP A 193 14.28 -18.11 5.57
CA ASP A 193 13.55 -18.14 6.82
C ASP A 193 13.07 -16.75 7.26
N ILE A 194 12.28 -16.72 8.33
CA ILE A 194 11.73 -15.49 8.88
C ILE A 194 12.80 -14.57 9.47
N ASP A 195 13.90 -15.13 9.98
CA ASP A 195 15.02 -14.35 10.53
C ASP A 195 15.73 -13.56 9.43
N ARG A 196 15.93 -14.18 8.25
CA ARG A 196 16.49 -13.51 7.09
C ARG A 196 15.58 -12.40 6.59
N CYS A 197 14.26 -12.66 6.52
CA CYS A 197 13.28 -11.64 6.14
C CYS A 197 13.29 -10.46 7.12
N ALA A 198 13.33 -10.72 8.42
CA ALA A 198 13.41 -9.67 9.45
C ALA A 198 14.67 -8.82 9.30
N TYR A 199 15.83 -9.47 9.16
CA TYR A 199 17.10 -8.77 8.97
C TYR A 199 17.07 -7.85 7.74
N VAL A 200 16.65 -8.37 6.59
CA VAL A 200 16.56 -7.59 5.34
C VAL A 200 15.57 -6.43 5.50
N SER A 201 14.43 -6.67 6.12
CA SER A 201 13.41 -5.64 6.35
C SER A 201 13.95 -4.53 7.27
N GLU A 202 14.67 -4.86 8.33
CA GLU A 202 15.31 -3.87 9.20
C GLU A 202 16.31 -3.00 8.43
N VAL A 203 17.18 -3.61 7.63
CA VAL A 203 18.18 -2.87 6.82
C VAL A 203 17.51 -1.94 5.81
N VAL A 204 16.53 -2.45 5.07
CA VAL A 204 15.82 -1.67 4.04
C VAL A 204 15.03 -0.52 4.64
N LEU A 205 14.27 -0.78 5.71
CA LEU A 205 13.47 0.27 6.37
C LEU A 205 14.35 1.35 7.01
N ALA A 206 15.46 0.97 7.64
CA ALA A 206 16.42 1.93 8.19
C ALA A 206 17.00 2.84 7.08
N ALA A 207 17.36 2.28 5.93
CA ALA A 207 17.84 3.06 4.78
C ALA A 207 16.75 3.98 4.23
N CYS A 208 15.49 3.52 4.15
CA CYS A 208 14.37 4.35 3.71
C CYS A 208 14.14 5.54 4.63
N TYR A 209 14.11 5.34 5.95
CA TYR A 209 13.89 6.46 6.88
C TYR A 209 15.07 7.40 6.99
N LYS A 210 16.31 6.89 6.83
CA LYS A 210 17.48 7.76 6.66
C LYS A 210 17.30 8.69 5.45
N ALA A 211 16.97 8.12 4.28
CA ALA A 211 16.75 8.89 3.05
C ALA A 211 15.58 9.87 3.17
N LEU A 212 14.46 9.48 3.77
CA LEU A 212 13.30 10.35 4.00
C LEU A 212 13.69 11.58 4.85
N ASN A 213 14.48 11.39 5.91
CA ASN A 213 14.96 12.49 6.74
C ASN A 213 15.93 13.39 5.97
N GLU A 214 16.83 12.84 5.18
CA GLU A 214 17.78 13.61 4.34
C GLU A 214 17.06 14.47 3.29
N HIS A 215 15.93 13.98 2.76
CA HIS A 215 15.07 14.72 1.84
C HIS A 215 14.07 15.65 2.53
N HIS A 216 14.15 15.82 3.84
CA HIS A 216 13.29 16.72 4.64
C HIS A 216 11.79 16.36 4.57
N VAL A 217 11.46 15.09 4.37
CA VAL A 217 10.09 14.62 4.34
C VAL A 217 9.42 14.80 5.71
N LEU A 218 8.22 15.34 5.72
CA LEU A 218 7.37 15.46 6.91
C LEU A 218 6.79 14.06 7.22
N LEU A 219 7.32 13.37 8.23
CA LEU A 219 6.92 11.99 8.53
C LEU A 219 5.48 11.87 8.99
N GLU A 220 4.95 12.86 9.71
CA GLU A 220 3.54 12.95 10.13
C GLU A 220 2.57 13.03 8.94
N GLY A 221 3.06 13.44 7.78
CA GLY A 221 2.34 13.50 6.51
C GLY A 221 2.66 12.36 5.56
N THR A 222 3.07 11.20 6.05
CA THR A 222 3.39 9.98 5.27
C THR A 222 2.63 8.78 5.77
N LEU A 223 2.62 7.70 4.95
CA LEU A 223 2.23 6.35 5.37
C LEU A 223 3.31 5.37 4.91
N LEU A 224 3.54 4.33 5.69
CA LEU A 224 4.39 3.22 5.30
C LEU A 224 3.53 2.06 4.80
N LYS A 225 3.90 1.47 3.66
CA LYS A 225 3.27 0.25 3.15
C LYS A 225 4.32 -0.86 2.95
N PRO A 226 4.69 -1.57 4.00
CA PRO A 226 5.65 -2.66 3.93
C PRO A 226 4.96 -4.00 3.69
N ASN A 227 5.75 -5.02 3.34
CA ASN A 227 5.37 -6.41 3.54
C ASN A 227 5.36 -6.77 5.03
N MET A 228 4.60 -7.79 5.39
CA MET A 228 4.75 -8.44 6.68
C MET A 228 6.06 -9.24 6.69
N VAL A 229 6.68 -9.43 7.84
CA VAL A 229 7.88 -10.26 7.99
C VAL A 229 7.44 -11.72 8.06
N THR A 230 7.74 -12.48 7.01
CA THR A 230 7.33 -13.88 6.85
C THR A 230 8.50 -14.72 6.32
N PRO A 231 8.46 -16.06 6.51
CA PRO A 231 9.30 -16.94 5.71
C PRO A 231 9.01 -16.77 4.23
N GLY A 232 9.97 -17.14 3.39
CA GLY A 232 9.79 -17.19 1.94
C GLY A 232 8.72 -18.19 1.50
N SER A 233 8.23 -18.04 0.26
CA SER A 233 7.17 -18.89 -0.31
C SER A 233 7.52 -20.38 -0.34
N ASP A 234 8.81 -20.70 -0.45
CA ASP A 234 9.33 -22.07 -0.53
C ASP A 234 9.80 -22.60 0.84
N ALA A 235 9.69 -21.78 1.89
CA ALA A 235 10.06 -22.15 3.24
C ALA A 235 8.85 -22.68 4.05
N LYS A 236 9.15 -23.33 5.19
CA LYS A 236 8.11 -23.79 6.11
C LYS A 236 7.35 -22.60 6.68
N LYS A 237 6.02 -22.64 6.58
CA LYS A 237 5.14 -21.63 7.19
C LYS A 237 5.24 -21.63 8.71
N VAL A 238 5.06 -20.45 9.29
CA VAL A 238 4.97 -20.22 10.74
C VAL A 238 3.59 -19.67 11.10
N SER A 239 3.26 -19.67 12.40
CA SER A 239 1.94 -19.19 12.84
C SER A 239 1.79 -17.66 12.72
N PRO A 240 0.54 -17.16 12.70
CA PRO A 240 0.28 -15.72 12.71
C PRO A 240 0.90 -14.97 13.88
N GLU A 241 1.00 -15.60 15.04
CA GLU A 241 1.61 -15.01 16.25
C GLU A 241 3.12 -14.78 16.05
N VAL A 242 3.81 -15.72 15.42
CA VAL A 242 5.24 -15.59 15.09
C VAL A 242 5.44 -14.46 14.05
N ILE A 243 4.61 -14.43 13.01
CA ILE A 243 4.64 -13.35 12.01
C ILE A 243 4.41 -11.98 12.67
N ALA A 244 3.44 -11.92 13.58
CA ALA A 244 3.11 -10.70 14.32
C ALA A 244 4.29 -10.21 15.18
N GLU A 245 4.91 -11.10 15.94
CA GLU A 245 6.05 -10.78 16.79
C GLU A 245 7.24 -10.25 15.97
N TYR A 246 7.63 -10.96 14.92
CA TYR A 246 8.74 -10.57 14.06
C TYR A 246 8.46 -9.25 13.32
N THR A 247 7.25 -9.09 12.80
CA THR A 247 6.86 -7.88 12.06
C THR A 247 6.86 -6.65 12.97
N VAL A 248 6.17 -6.72 14.12
CA VAL A 248 6.09 -5.58 15.05
C VAL A 248 7.46 -5.24 15.62
N ARG A 249 8.29 -6.23 15.96
CA ARG A 249 9.66 -6.00 16.41
C ARG A 249 10.51 -5.26 15.36
N THR A 250 10.43 -5.69 14.11
CA THR A 250 11.13 -5.04 12.98
C THR A 250 10.69 -3.58 12.83
N LEU A 251 9.39 -3.32 12.90
CA LEU A 251 8.86 -1.95 12.81
C LEU A 251 9.27 -1.09 14.00
N GLN A 252 9.25 -1.62 15.22
CA GLN A 252 9.68 -0.90 16.42
C GLN A 252 11.14 -0.47 16.38
N ARG A 253 12.00 -1.25 15.70
CA ARG A 253 13.42 -0.94 15.54
C ARG A 253 13.72 0.10 14.46
N THR A 254 12.82 0.30 13.51
CA THR A 254 13.13 1.03 12.27
C THR A 254 12.18 2.15 11.92
N VAL A 255 10.92 2.08 12.31
CA VAL A 255 9.90 3.05 11.91
C VAL A 255 9.72 4.13 13.00
N PRO A 256 9.94 5.41 12.69
CA PRO A 256 9.73 6.50 13.63
C PRO A 256 8.29 6.56 14.14
N ALA A 257 8.12 6.91 15.42
CA ALA A 257 6.81 7.10 16.04
C ALA A 257 5.99 8.25 15.43
N ALA A 258 6.65 9.16 14.71
CA ALA A 258 5.99 10.26 13.99
C ALA A 258 5.13 9.80 12.80
N VAL A 259 5.36 8.59 12.28
CA VAL A 259 4.55 8.01 11.20
C VAL A 259 3.18 7.64 11.75
N PRO A 260 2.07 8.15 11.19
CA PRO A 260 0.74 7.95 11.78
C PRO A 260 0.19 6.53 11.60
N ALA A 261 0.52 5.87 10.48
CA ALA A 261 0.00 4.54 10.20
C ALA A 261 0.92 3.71 9.29
N ILE A 262 0.83 2.40 9.48
CA ILE A 262 1.45 1.37 8.66
C ILE A 262 0.34 0.54 8.04
N VAL A 263 0.29 0.51 6.71
CA VAL A 263 -0.77 -0.14 5.92
C VAL A 263 -0.14 -1.28 5.10
N PHE A 264 -0.17 -2.49 5.61
CA PHE A 264 0.51 -3.63 5.02
C PHE A 264 0.01 -3.99 3.63
N LEU A 265 0.93 -4.38 2.74
CA LEU A 265 0.58 -5.13 1.54
C LEU A 265 0.31 -6.61 1.90
N SER A 266 -0.40 -7.34 1.04
CA SER A 266 -0.72 -8.76 1.28
C SER A 266 0.33 -9.74 0.77
N GLY A 267 1.22 -9.35 -0.13
CA GLY A 267 2.42 -10.09 -0.53
C GLY A 267 2.21 -11.56 -0.93
N GLY A 268 1.16 -11.88 -1.68
CA GLY A 268 0.86 -13.27 -2.05
C GLY A 268 0.10 -14.08 -1.00
N GLN A 269 -0.16 -13.54 0.19
CA GLN A 269 -1.01 -14.17 1.19
C GLN A 269 -2.46 -14.29 0.69
N SER A 270 -3.18 -15.32 1.14
CA SER A 270 -4.62 -15.41 0.92
C SER A 270 -5.37 -14.32 1.70
N GLU A 271 -6.65 -14.13 1.37
CA GLU A 271 -7.53 -13.19 2.08
C GLU A 271 -7.57 -13.51 3.59
N GLU A 272 -7.63 -14.79 3.93
CA GLU A 272 -7.65 -15.27 5.31
C GLU A 272 -6.30 -15.10 6.01
N GLU A 273 -5.20 -15.53 5.39
CA GLU A 273 -3.85 -15.40 5.97
C GLU A 273 -3.51 -13.94 6.28
N ALA A 274 -3.74 -13.03 5.33
CA ALA A 274 -3.45 -11.61 5.52
C ALA A 274 -4.27 -11.02 6.68
N THR A 275 -5.53 -11.43 6.83
CA THR A 275 -6.40 -11.00 7.91
C THR A 275 -5.96 -11.53 9.26
N LEU A 276 -5.66 -12.83 9.36
CA LEU A 276 -5.20 -13.46 10.60
C LEU A 276 -3.86 -12.86 11.09
N ASN A 277 -2.92 -12.66 10.17
CA ASN A 277 -1.63 -12.06 10.50
C ASN A 277 -1.78 -10.62 11.01
N LEU A 278 -2.59 -9.79 10.35
CA LEU A 278 -2.85 -8.43 10.78
C LEU A 278 -3.55 -8.39 12.14
N ASN A 279 -4.52 -9.27 12.36
CA ASN A 279 -5.21 -9.40 13.64
C ASN A 279 -4.24 -9.79 14.77
N ALA A 280 -3.34 -10.74 14.53
CA ALA A 280 -2.34 -11.13 15.50
C ALA A 280 -1.43 -9.96 15.91
N MET A 281 -1.00 -9.12 14.93
CA MET A 281 -0.21 -7.92 15.23
C MET A 281 -0.97 -6.93 16.11
N ASN A 282 -2.24 -6.69 15.83
CA ASN A 282 -3.06 -5.76 16.61
C ASN A 282 -3.34 -6.28 18.03
N LYS A 283 -3.36 -7.59 18.25
CA LYS A 283 -3.54 -8.22 19.57
C LYS A 283 -2.29 -8.20 20.46
N LEU A 284 -1.12 -7.92 19.91
CA LEU A 284 0.10 -7.82 20.73
C LEU A 284 -0.04 -6.66 21.75
N SER A 285 0.38 -6.94 22.99
CA SER A 285 0.37 -5.94 24.07
C SER A 285 1.52 -4.94 24.02
N THR A 286 2.48 -5.10 23.11
CA THR A 286 3.62 -4.20 22.96
C THR A 286 3.20 -2.84 22.41
N LYS A 287 3.96 -1.78 22.77
CA LYS A 287 3.69 -0.44 22.25
C LYS A 287 3.79 -0.39 20.73
N LYS A 288 2.76 0.13 20.11
CA LYS A 288 2.64 0.37 18.67
C LYS A 288 2.22 1.83 18.48
N PRO A 289 3.16 2.77 18.24
CA PRO A 289 2.84 4.20 18.16
C PRO A 289 2.05 4.56 16.90
N TRP A 290 2.03 3.66 15.92
CA TRP A 290 1.32 3.79 14.64
C TRP A 290 0.07 2.91 14.63
N SER A 291 -0.94 3.31 13.89
CA SER A 291 -2.04 2.41 13.53
C SER A 291 -1.52 1.30 12.62
N LEU A 292 -1.90 0.06 12.86
CA LEU A 292 -1.62 -1.07 11.99
C LEU A 292 -2.88 -1.45 11.22
N SER A 293 -2.85 -1.24 9.90
CA SER A 293 -3.98 -1.46 9.02
C SER A 293 -3.52 -2.14 7.72
N PHE A 294 -4.38 -2.15 6.72
CA PHE A 294 -4.14 -2.82 5.44
C PHE A 294 -4.18 -1.85 4.26
N SER A 295 -3.42 -2.20 3.22
CA SER A 295 -3.58 -1.68 1.86
C SER A 295 -3.52 -2.87 0.91
N PHE A 296 -4.63 -3.61 0.85
CA PHE A 296 -4.69 -4.87 0.13
C PHE A 296 -5.25 -4.69 -1.28
N GLY A 297 -4.65 -5.40 -2.24
CA GLY A 297 -5.15 -5.55 -3.59
C GLY A 297 -5.80 -6.91 -3.78
N ARG A 298 -5.01 -7.96 -4.08
CA ARG A 298 -5.52 -9.31 -4.31
C ARG A 298 -6.34 -9.87 -3.15
N ALA A 299 -5.90 -9.64 -1.93
CA ALA A 299 -6.60 -10.11 -0.73
C ALA A 299 -7.97 -9.44 -0.47
N LEU A 300 -8.38 -8.46 -1.27
CA LEU A 300 -9.73 -7.89 -1.24
C LEU A 300 -10.51 -8.11 -2.54
N GLN A 301 -9.86 -8.58 -3.60
CA GLN A 301 -10.47 -8.65 -4.93
C GLN A 301 -10.56 -10.06 -5.51
N GLN A 302 -9.76 -11.02 -5.01
CA GLN A 302 -9.62 -12.33 -5.65
C GLN A 302 -10.91 -13.13 -5.70
N SER A 303 -11.66 -13.18 -4.60
CA SER A 303 -12.95 -13.85 -4.55
C SER A 303 -14.00 -13.15 -5.43
N THR A 304 -13.97 -11.83 -5.50
CA THR A 304 -14.84 -11.01 -6.36
C THR A 304 -14.68 -11.36 -7.84
N LEU A 305 -13.45 -11.59 -8.27
CA LEU A 305 -13.15 -11.95 -9.65
C LEU A 305 -13.59 -13.37 -10.03
N ARG A 306 -13.61 -14.30 -9.06
CA ARG A 306 -13.90 -15.72 -9.31
C ARG A 306 -15.41 -16.06 -9.36
N GLU A 307 -16.25 -15.29 -8.72
CA GLU A 307 -17.70 -15.55 -8.61
C GLU A 307 -18.53 -14.35 -9.10
N PRO A 308 -18.71 -14.18 -10.42
CA PRO A 308 -19.43 -13.04 -11.00
C PRO A 308 -20.86 -12.88 -10.50
N SER A 309 -21.55 -13.97 -10.18
CA SER A 309 -22.94 -13.95 -9.69
C SER A 309 -23.10 -13.46 -8.24
N ARG A 310 -22.00 -13.35 -7.48
CA ARG A 310 -21.97 -12.92 -6.07
C ARG A 310 -21.04 -11.76 -5.81
N GLN A 311 -20.62 -11.05 -6.85
CA GLN A 311 -19.54 -10.06 -6.80
C GLN A 311 -19.71 -9.02 -5.69
N GLY A 312 -20.89 -8.43 -5.53
CA GLY A 312 -21.15 -7.43 -4.49
C GLY A 312 -21.03 -8.00 -3.07
N LEU A 313 -21.53 -9.22 -2.85
CA LEU A 313 -21.45 -9.90 -1.55
C LEU A 313 -20.01 -10.28 -1.20
N GLN A 314 -19.21 -10.70 -2.19
CA GLN A 314 -17.81 -11.06 -1.98
C GLN A 314 -16.94 -9.86 -1.61
N VAL A 315 -17.15 -8.69 -2.22
CA VAL A 315 -16.49 -7.45 -1.81
C VAL A 315 -16.76 -7.16 -0.33
N LEU A 316 -18.02 -7.26 0.09
CA LEU A 316 -18.40 -7.04 1.49
C LEU A 316 -17.78 -8.07 2.44
N ILE A 317 -17.78 -9.35 2.06
CA ILE A 317 -17.20 -10.42 2.88
C ILE A 317 -15.70 -10.21 3.07
N CYS A 318 -14.97 -9.90 1.98
CA CYS A 318 -13.52 -9.65 2.05
C CYS A 318 -13.20 -8.44 2.93
N LEU A 319 -13.92 -7.33 2.73
CA LEU A 319 -13.74 -6.11 3.54
C LEU A 319 -14.13 -6.37 5.01
N GLY A 320 -15.25 -7.04 5.26
CA GLY A 320 -15.72 -7.38 6.60
C GLY A 320 -14.75 -8.30 7.35
N ARG A 321 -14.14 -9.29 6.67
CA ARG A 321 -13.12 -10.17 7.28
C ARG A 321 -11.87 -9.41 7.70
N CYS A 322 -11.42 -8.43 6.91
CA CYS A 322 -10.29 -7.60 7.26
C CYS A 322 -10.59 -6.63 8.41
N TRP A 323 -11.88 -6.28 8.61
CA TRP A 323 -12.31 -5.29 9.59
C TRP A 323 -12.62 -5.87 10.98
N LEU A 324 -13.30 -7.02 11.04
CA LEU A 324 -13.67 -7.66 12.32
C LEU A 324 -12.53 -7.78 13.36
N PRO A 325 -11.29 -8.10 12.97
CA PRO A 325 -10.17 -8.13 13.90
C PRO A 325 -9.73 -6.77 14.43
N LEU A 326 -10.04 -5.69 13.72
CA LEU A 326 -9.56 -4.34 14.05
C LEU A 326 -10.46 -3.62 15.08
N GLU A 327 -11.74 -4.04 15.23
CA GLU A 327 -12.66 -3.47 16.23
C GLU A 327 -12.16 -3.68 17.67
N HIS A 328 -11.47 -4.78 17.95
CA HIS A 328 -11.01 -5.11 19.29
C HIS A 328 -9.72 -4.38 19.69
N SER A 329 -9.04 -3.70 18.77
CA SER A 329 -7.80 -2.95 19.08
C SER A 329 -8.05 -1.51 19.53
N ALA A 330 -9.26 -0.97 19.30
CA ALA A 330 -9.63 0.41 19.68
C ALA A 330 -9.89 0.60 21.19
N ALA A 331 -9.88 -0.49 21.97
CA ALA A 331 -10.23 -0.45 23.40
C ALA A 331 -9.02 -0.34 24.36
N VAL A 332 -7.78 -0.15 23.85
CA VAL A 332 -6.58 0.05 24.67
C VAL A 332 -5.87 1.32 24.19
N ALA A 333 -6.40 2.46 24.59
CA ALA A 333 -5.70 3.74 24.58
C ALA A 333 -5.11 4.02 25.97
#